data_ee4579f4235d645210ccdc7b346e6e80
#
_entry.id   ee4579f4235d645210ccdc7b346e6e80
#
_cell.length_a   1.000
_cell.length_b   1.000
_cell.length_c   1.000
_cell.angle_alpha   90.00
_cell.angle_beta   90.00
_cell.angle_gamma   90.00
#
_symmetry.space_group_name_H-M   'P 1'
#
loop_
_entity.id
_entity.type
_entity.pdbx_description
1 polymer ?
#
loop_
_entity_poly.entity_id
_entity_poly.type
_entity_poly.pdbx_seq_one_letter_code
_entity_poly.pdbx_strand_id
1 'polypeptide(L)'
;MLGIGIDTGGTCTDAVVIETADHRVLSYGKTLTTKRDLKEGILKALSELDQELVQKAEYLSLSTTLATNACVEGKGGRAKLVFIGVKKAFIEKMEGTYGLPDVSEIYFLSGDAGRRESGDSRPDWGAFRRDVRDSFGIYDSVALVQINPKYNDGAYEKKGEEIVREELGIPCVRGYDLYQEINVQKRGATALLNARLLPVMNEFFDSIDRSLAELGLTLPIQVVKSDGTIMSRDYAMSRPVETLLCGP
;
A
#
# COMPACT_ATOMS: atom_id res chain seq x y z
N MET A 1 13.22 -25.75 11.91
CA MET A 1 13.28 -24.53 11.08
C MET A 1 13.19 -23.33 12.01
N LEU A 2 14.17 -22.44 11.96
CA LEU A 2 14.16 -21.23 12.77
C LEU A 2 13.59 -20.04 11.98
N GLY A 3 12.70 -19.28 12.59
CA GLY A 3 12.15 -18.06 12.02
C GLY A 3 12.33 -16.89 12.97
N ILE A 4 12.50 -15.69 12.39
CA ILE A 4 12.44 -14.44 13.13
C ILE A 4 11.04 -13.86 12.95
N GLY A 5 10.38 -13.48 14.04
CA GLY A 5 9.14 -12.71 14.04
C GLY A 5 9.41 -11.29 14.52
N ILE A 6 8.88 -10.29 13.82
CA ILE A 6 8.89 -8.89 14.27
C ILE A 6 7.45 -8.37 14.25
N ASP A 7 7.04 -7.76 15.36
CA ASP A 7 5.83 -6.98 15.44
C ASP A 7 6.17 -5.51 15.73
N THR A 8 5.87 -4.64 14.77
CA THR A 8 6.13 -3.19 14.88
C THR A 8 4.83 -2.46 15.15
N GLY A 9 4.59 -2.16 16.40
CA GLY A 9 3.47 -1.35 16.85
C GLY A 9 3.80 0.16 16.90
N GLY A 10 2.79 0.97 17.22
CA GLY A 10 2.97 2.42 17.38
C GLY A 10 3.82 2.84 18.59
N THR A 11 4.00 1.95 19.57
CA THR A 11 4.70 2.22 20.85
C THR A 11 5.94 1.35 21.00
N CYS A 12 5.84 0.06 20.74
CA CYS A 12 6.90 -0.90 20.91
C CYS A 12 7.12 -1.71 19.64
N THR A 13 8.36 -2.16 19.46
CA THR A 13 8.76 -3.18 18.48
C THR A 13 9.22 -4.40 19.25
N ASP A 14 8.55 -5.52 19.03
CA ASP A 14 8.85 -6.82 19.60
C ASP A 14 9.53 -7.70 18.56
N ALA A 15 10.54 -8.46 18.95
CA ALA A 15 11.24 -9.41 18.09
C ALA A 15 11.40 -10.75 18.81
N VAL A 16 11.27 -11.85 18.07
CA VAL A 16 11.43 -13.21 18.60
C VAL A 16 12.20 -14.09 17.61
N VAL A 17 12.93 -15.08 18.12
CA VAL A 17 13.35 -16.26 17.35
C VAL A 17 12.50 -17.43 17.81
N ILE A 18 11.87 -18.13 16.85
CA ILE A 18 11.02 -19.27 17.13
C ILE A 18 11.50 -20.53 16.42
N GLU A 19 11.37 -21.68 17.08
CA GLU A 19 11.39 -22.98 16.43
C GLU A 19 9.99 -23.33 15.94
N THR A 20 9.81 -23.45 14.62
CA THR A 20 8.49 -23.67 14.02
C THR A 20 7.93 -25.07 14.20
N ALA A 21 8.78 -26.07 14.48
CA ALA A 21 8.34 -27.45 14.63
C ALA A 21 7.49 -27.65 15.89
N ASP A 22 7.84 -26.98 16.98
CA ASP A 22 7.17 -27.08 18.29
C ASP A 22 6.61 -25.75 18.81
N HIS A 23 6.62 -24.70 17.96
CA HIS A 23 6.15 -23.35 18.27
C HIS A 23 6.81 -22.71 19.50
N ARG A 24 8.05 -23.05 19.77
CA ARG A 24 8.78 -22.61 20.97
C ARG A 24 9.56 -21.32 20.68
N VAL A 25 9.34 -20.30 21.52
CA VAL A 25 10.15 -19.07 21.52
C VAL A 25 11.49 -19.39 22.14
N LEU A 26 12.58 -19.17 21.40
CA LEU A 26 13.96 -19.43 21.81
C LEU A 26 14.67 -18.16 22.28
N SER A 27 14.33 -17.01 21.72
CA SER A 27 14.88 -15.71 22.10
C SER A 27 13.82 -14.63 21.92
N TYR A 28 13.89 -13.57 22.72
CA TYR A 28 12.94 -12.47 22.72
C TYR A 28 13.65 -11.14 22.98
N GLY A 29 13.28 -10.12 22.25
CA GLY A 29 13.72 -8.75 22.39
C GLY A 29 12.55 -7.77 22.26
N LYS A 30 12.60 -6.66 23.02
CA LYS A 30 11.56 -5.62 22.98
C LYS A 30 12.15 -4.23 23.15
N THR A 31 11.79 -3.33 22.25
CA THR A 31 12.25 -1.94 22.30
C THR A 31 11.09 -0.97 22.06
N LEU A 32 11.31 0.30 22.37
CA LEU A 32 10.38 1.36 21.98
C LEU A 32 10.49 1.58 20.47
N THR A 33 9.34 1.72 19.82
CA THR A 33 9.29 2.09 18.39
C THR A 33 9.77 3.53 18.21
N THR A 34 10.83 3.71 17.42
CA THR A 34 11.38 5.02 17.08
C THR A 34 10.62 5.61 15.88
N LYS A 35 9.64 6.48 16.15
CA LYS A 35 8.78 7.07 15.10
C LYS A 35 9.51 7.93 14.07
N ARG A 36 10.72 8.41 14.38
CA ARG A 36 11.54 9.23 13.45
C ARG A 36 12.42 8.38 12.54
N ASP A 37 12.82 7.22 13.00
CA ASP A 37 13.62 6.23 12.24
C ASP A 37 13.24 4.83 12.71
N LEU A 38 12.35 4.17 11.97
CA LEU A 38 11.88 2.82 12.28
C LEU A 38 13.04 1.80 12.31
N LYS A 39 14.10 2.03 11.50
CA LYS A 39 15.29 1.20 11.46
C LYS A 39 15.95 1.06 12.84
N GLU A 40 16.08 2.17 13.58
CA GLU A 40 16.73 2.17 14.90
C GLU A 40 16.02 1.22 15.88
N GLY A 41 14.69 1.31 15.97
CA GLY A 41 13.88 0.46 16.84
C GLY A 41 13.91 -1.01 16.41
N ILE A 42 13.83 -1.27 15.12
CA ILE A 42 13.89 -2.64 14.56
C ILE A 42 15.27 -3.26 14.80
N LEU A 43 16.33 -2.55 14.46
CA LEU A 43 17.71 -3.01 14.63
C LEU A 43 18.00 -3.31 16.10
N LYS A 44 17.56 -2.42 17.00
CA LYS A 44 17.74 -2.62 18.44
C LYS A 44 16.98 -3.85 18.93
N ALA A 45 15.72 -4.06 18.52
CA ALA A 45 14.96 -5.25 18.87
C ALA A 45 15.64 -6.54 18.38
N LEU A 46 16.15 -6.54 17.15
CA LEU A 46 16.91 -7.66 16.60
C LEU A 46 18.25 -7.89 17.32
N SER A 47 18.92 -6.83 17.78
CA SER A 47 20.20 -6.91 18.50
C SER A 47 20.04 -7.49 19.91
N GLU A 48 18.85 -7.43 20.51
CA GLU A 48 18.56 -8.05 21.81
C GLU A 48 18.33 -9.56 21.71
N LEU A 49 18.15 -10.10 20.51
CA LEU A 49 18.01 -11.54 20.29
C LEU A 49 19.36 -12.28 20.41
N ASP A 50 19.29 -13.58 20.66
CA ASP A 50 20.46 -14.45 20.57
C ASP A 50 20.98 -14.46 19.13
N GLN A 51 22.17 -13.87 18.93
CA GLN A 51 22.73 -13.66 17.59
C GLN A 51 23.13 -14.96 16.90
N GLU A 52 23.45 -16.03 17.63
CA GLU A 52 23.72 -17.34 17.04
C GLU A 52 22.45 -17.95 16.43
N LEU A 53 21.32 -17.74 17.09
CA LEU A 53 20.02 -18.17 16.57
C LEU A 53 19.55 -17.30 15.41
N VAL A 54 19.77 -15.98 15.48
CA VAL A 54 19.45 -15.02 14.40
C VAL A 54 20.19 -15.40 13.11
N GLN A 55 21.48 -15.75 13.19
CA GLN A 55 22.28 -16.17 12.01
C GLN A 55 21.82 -17.51 11.40
N LYS A 56 21.08 -18.32 12.15
CA LYS A 56 20.52 -19.61 11.69
C LYS A 56 19.08 -19.50 11.20
N ALA A 57 18.48 -18.31 11.26
CA ALA A 57 17.10 -18.09 10.80
C ALA A 57 16.97 -18.27 9.29
N GLU A 58 15.86 -18.84 8.88
CA GLU A 58 15.58 -19.19 7.48
C GLU A 58 14.54 -18.26 6.85
N TYR A 59 13.79 -17.50 7.64
CA TYR A 59 12.81 -16.52 7.18
C TYR A 59 12.54 -15.45 8.24
N LEU A 60 11.97 -14.33 7.79
CA LEU A 60 11.48 -13.24 8.62
C LEU A 60 9.96 -13.08 8.42
N SER A 61 9.21 -13.11 9.50
CA SER A 61 7.76 -12.85 9.52
C SER A 61 7.50 -11.49 10.18
N LEU A 62 6.74 -10.64 9.49
CA LEU A 62 6.42 -9.28 9.93
C LEU A 62 4.95 -9.14 10.25
N SER A 63 4.65 -8.58 11.43
CA SER A 63 3.37 -7.99 11.79
C SER A 63 3.56 -6.50 12.03
N THR A 64 2.56 -5.68 11.68
CA THR A 64 2.66 -4.24 11.91
C THR A 64 1.30 -3.56 12.00
N THR A 65 1.18 -2.57 12.87
CA THR A 65 0.03 -1.67 12.92
C THR A 65 0.29 -0.33 12.23
N LEU A 66 1.41 -0.18 11.51
CA LEU A 66 1.79 1.11 10.90
C LEU A 66 0.75 1.64 9.92
N ALA A 67 0.21 0.78 9.06
CA ALA A 67 -0.83 1.17 8.11
C ALA A 67 -2.12 1.62 8.84
N THR A 68 -2.54 0.88 9.87
CA THR A 68 -3.69 1.24 10.71
C THR A 68 -3.47 2.56 11.42
N ASN A 69 -2.30 2.75 12.03
CA ASN A 69 -1.95 3.98 12.72
C ASN A 69 -1.88 5.18 11.75
N ALA A 70 -1.32 5.00 10.56
CA ALA A 70 -1.29 6.02 9.52
C ALA A 70 -2.70 6.45 9.11
N CYS A 71 -3.64 5.51 8.98
CA CYS A 71 -5.04 5.82 8.69
C CYS A 71 -5.71 6.61 9.82
N VAL A 72 -5.56 6.16 11.08
CA VAL A 72 -6.20 6.79 12.26
C VAL A 72 -5.62 8.18 12.52
N GLU A 73 -4.31 8.34 12.39
CA GLU A 73 -3.62 9.60 12.60
C GLU A 73 -3.70 10.57 11.40
N GLY A 74 -4.31 10.15 10.29
CA GLY A 74 -4.35 10.91 9.05
C GLY A 74 -2.97 11.10 8.39
N LYS A 75 -2.01 10.24 8.75
CA LYS A 75 -0.64 10.23 8.27
C LYS A 75 -0.51 9.26 7.10
N GLY A 76 -0.36 9.76 5.93
CA GLY A 76 -0.11 8.98 4.72
C GLY A 76 0.42 9.90 3.66
N GLY A 77 0.85 9.35 2.54
CA GLY A 77 1.23 10.15 1.38
C GLY A 77 0.04 10.94 0.83
N ARG A 78 0.34 12.00 0.12
CA ARG A 78 -0.66 12.73 -0.66
C ARG A 78 -0.94 11.95 -1.93
N ALA A 79 -2.17 11.48 -2.09
CA ALA A 79 -2.57 10.72 -3.26
C ALA A 79 -3.67 11.43 -4.05
N LYS A 80 -3.56 11.43 -5.39
CA LYS A 80 -4.61 11.95 -6.27
C LYS A 80 -5.53 10.82 -6.70
N LEU A 81 -6.84 10.98 -6.52
CA LEU A 81 -7.83 10.08 -7.08
C LEU A 81 -8.24 10.56 -8.48
N VAL A 82 -8.16 9.66 -9.44
CA VAL A 82 -8.61 9.86 -10.83
C VAL A 82 -9.72 8.88 -11.13
N PHE A 83 -10.91 9.39 -11.41
CA PHE A 83 -12.00 8.61 -11.95
C PHE A 83 -12.05 8.73 -13.48
N ILE A 84 -12.10 7.59 -14.18
CA ILE A 84 -12.14 7.51 -15.64
C ILE A 84 -13.51 7.01 -16.09
N GLY A 85 -14.20 7.82 -16.89
CA GLY A 85 -15.55 7.53 -17.39
C GLY A 85 -16.66 7.65 -16.32
N VAL A 86 -16.35 8.16 -15.14
CA VAL A 86 -17.32 8.40 -14.06
C VAL A 86 -17.81 9.84 -14.15
N LYS A 87 -19.13 10.02 -14.12
CA LYS A 87 -19.72 11.36 -14.13
C LYS A 87 -19.59 12.02 -12.76
N LYS A 88 -19.08 13.25 -12.71
CA LYS A 88 -18.93 14.04 -11.48
C LYS A 88 -20.23 14.11 -10.68
N ALA A 89 -21.35 14.43 -11.33
CA ALA A 89 -22.68 14.50 -10.72
C ALA A 89 -23.14 13.18 -10.05
N PHE A 90 -22.57 12.02 -10.44
CA PHE A 90 -22.87 10.76 -9.79
C PHE A 90 -22.16 10.65 -8.42
N ILE A 91 -20.94 11.13 -8.33
CA ILE A 91 -20.18 11.14 -7.06
C ILE A 91 -20.72 12.21 -6.11
N GLU A 92 -21.09 13.40 -6.62
CA GLU A 92 -21.70 14.50 -5.83
C GLU A 92 -22.94 14.05 -5.04
N LYS A 93 -23.78 13.21 -5.64
CA LYS A 93 -24.97 12.65 -4.97
C LYS A 93 -24.63 11.70 -3.81
N MET A 94 -23.41 11.24 -3.73
CA MET A 94 -22.91 10.26 -2.75
C MET A 94 -21.80 10.85 -1.88
N GLU A 95 -21.67 12.18 -1.87
CA GLU A 95 -20.66 12.88 -1.09
C GLU A 95 -20.73 12.51 0.39
N GLY A 96 -19.56 12.38 1.03
CA GLY A 96 -19.45 11.93 2.42
C GLY A 96 -19.63 10.42 2.63
N THR A 97 -19.84 9.63 1.56
CA THR A 97 -19.89 8.17 1.65
C THR A 97 -18.55 7.52 1.32
N TYR A 98 -18.28 6.35 1.88
CA TYR A 98 -17.12 5.48 1.61
C TYR A 98 -15.74 6.13 1.89
N GLY A 99 -15.67 7.28 2.57
CA GLY A 99 -14.39 7.96 2.85
C GLY A 99 -13.72 8.56 1.60
N LEU A 100 -14.48 8.86 0.56
CA LEU A 100 -14.00 9.63 -0.58
C LEU A 100 -13.70 11.08 -0.15
N PRO A 101 -12.68 11.72 -0.75
CA PRO A 101 -12.41 13.14 -0.52
C PRO A 101 -13.52 14.00 -1.13
N ASP A 102 -13.47 15.30 -0.84
CA ASP A 102 -14.33 16.28 -1.52
C ASP A 102 -14.24 16.11 -3.04
N VAL A 103 -15.37 16.26 -3.72
CA VAL A 103 -15.45 16.07 -5.17
C VAL A 103 -14.54 17.03 -5.94
N SER A 104 -14.26 18.22 -5.38
CA SER A 104 -13.30 19.18 -5.95
C SER A 104 -11.84 18.68 -5.93
N GLU A 105 -11.51 17.76 -5.05
CA GLU A 105 -10.17 17.15 -4.96
C GLU A 105 -9.99 15.96 -5.92
N ILE A 106 -11.07 15.43 -6.47
CA ILE A 106 -11.05 14.30 -7.39
C ILE A 106 -10.85 14.79 -8.83
N TYR A 107 -9.99 14.12 -9.58
CA TYR A 107 -9.87 14.35 -11.01
C TYR A 107 -10.83 13.44 -11.79
N PHE A 108 -11.60 14.01 -12.68
CA PHE A 108 -12.55 13.30 -13.54
C PHE A 108 -12.09 13.33 -14.99
N LEU A 109 -11.59 12.21 -15.49
CA LEU A 109 -11.28 12.03 -16.91
C LEU A 109 -12.54 11.52 -17.62
N SER A 110 -13.09 12.36 -18.48
CA SER A 110 -14.26 12.00 -19.30
C SER A 110 -13.90 10.89 -20.29
N GLY A 111 -14.84 10.02 -20.59
CA GLY A 111 -14.65 8.95 -21.55
C GLY A 111 -15.88 8.03 -21.62
N ASP A 112 -15.89 7.16 -22.63
CA ASP A 112 -16.86 6.07 -22.68
C ASP A 112 -16.65 5.13 -21.48
N ALA A 113 -17.68 4.41 -21.11
CA ALA A 113 -17.61 3.43 -20.03
C ALA A 113 -16.88 2.13 -20.45
N GLY A 114 -16.02 2.18 -21.48
CA GLY A 114 -15.38 1.01 -22.08
C GLY A 114 -16.33 0.21 -23.01
N ARG A 115 -17.55 0.67 -23.24
CA ARG A 115 -18.51 0.05 -24.18
C ARG A 115 -18.23 0.53 -25.60
N ARG A 116 -17.91 -0.41 -26.49
CA ARG A 116 -17.68 -0.13 -27.93
C ARG A 116 -18.89 0.45 -28.67
N GLU A 117 -20.08 0.40 -28.06
CA GLU A 117 -21.35 0.74 -28.71
C GLU A 117 -21.92 2.12 -28.34
N SER A 118 -21.40 2.77 -27.32
CA SER A 118 -21.81 4.14 -27.02
C SER A 118 -20.97 5.10 -27.85
N GLY A 119 -21.60 5.98 -28.64
CA GLY A 119 -20.92 7.05 -29.36
C GLY A 119 -20.22 8.08 -28.48
N ASP A 120 -19.96 7.74 -27.22
CA ASP A 120 -19.19 8.52 -26.27
C ASP A 120 -17.69 8.48 -26.63
N SER A 121 -17.07 9.62 -26.56
CA SER A 121 -15.67 9.81 -26.90
C SER A 121 -14.76 9.04 -25.95
N ARG A 122 -13.69 8.45 -26.48
CA ARG A 122 -12.58 7.89 -25.67
C ARG A 122 -11.99 8.98 -24.76
N PRO A 123 -11.35 8.59 -23.63
CA PRO A 123 -10.67 9.55 -22.77
C PRO A 123 -9.67 10.43 -23.57
N ASP A 124 -9.67 11.74 -23.32
CA ASP A 124 -8.67 12.64 -23.89
C ASP A 124 -7.34 12.47 -23.13
N TRP A 125 -6.54 11.52 -23.61
CA TRP A 125 -5.24 11.22 -23.03
C TRP A 125 -4.23 12.36 -23.20
N GLY A 126 -4.41 13.22 -24.22
CA GLY A 126 -3.57 14.40 -24.44
C GLY A 126 -3.83 15.47 -23.39
N ALA A 127 -5.09 15.75 -23.08
CA ALA A 127 -5.45 16.64 -21.97
C ALA A 127 -4.99 16.07 -20.64
N PHE A 128 -5.25 14.79 -20.38
CA PHE A 128 -4.82 14.13 -19.14
C PHE A 128 -3.31 14.22 -18.94
N ARG A 129 -2.51 13.98 -19.98
CA ARG A 129 -1.03 14.09 -19.91
C ARG A 129 -0.56 15.49 -19.53
N ARG A 130 -1.17 16.53 -20.09
CA ARG A 130 -0.87 17.93 -19.73
C ARG A 130 -1.21 18.20 -18.27
N ASP A 131 -2.41 17.82 -17.82
CA ASP A 131 -2.87 18.04 -16.45
C ASP A 131 -2.01 17.29 -15.42
N VAL A 132 -1.58 16.06 -15.74
CA VAL A 132 -0.63 15.29 -14.92
C VAL A 132 0.68 16.07 -14.75
N ARG A 133 1.26 16.53 -15.84
CA ARG A 133 2.52 17.31 -15.81
C ARG A 133 2.39 18.61 -15.03
N ASP A 134 1.29 19.31 -15.23
CA ASP A 134 1.13 20.68 -14.73
C ASP A 134 0.63 20.74 -13.28
N SER A 135 -0.09 19.70 -12.80
CA SER A 135 -0.79 19.77 -11.51
C SER A 135 -0.61 18.57 -10.58
N PHE A 136 -0.09 17.43 -11.03
CA PHE A 136 0.02 16.25 -10.16
C PHE A 136 1.35 16.14 -9.42
N GLY A 137 2.32 16.98 -9.71
CA GLY A 137 3.67 16.94 -9.09
C GLY A 137 3.71 17.17 -7.57
N ILE A 138 2.58 17.55 -6.95
CA ILE A 138 2.47 17.70 -5.51
C ILE A 138 2.03 16.41 -4.79
N TYR A 139 1.68 15.35 -5.55
CA TYR A 139 1.22 14.08 -5.01
C TYR A 139 2.35 13.05 -5.01
N ASP A 140 2.34 12.19 -4.00
CA ASP A 140 3.30 11.08 -3.84
C ASP A 140 2.88 9.86 -4.64
N SER A 141 1.58 9.77 -5.01
CA SER A 141 1.01 8.64 -5.75
C SER A 141 -0.32 9.02 -6.42
N VAL A 142 -0.78 8.18 -7.35
CA VAL A 142 -2.08 8.35 -8.04
C VAL A 142 -2.89 7.07 -7.95
N ALA A 143 -4.17 7.19 -7.57
CA ALA A 143 -5.16 6.13 -7.68
C ALA A 143 -5.99 6.30 -8.95
N LEU A 144 -6.00 5.31 -9.82
CA LEU A 144 -6.69 5.28 -11.11
C LEU A 144 -7.85 4.30 -11.05
N VAL A 145 -9.06 4.78 -11.29
CA VAL A 145 -10.27 3.95 -11.17
C VAL A 145 -11.23 4.24 -12.31
N GLN A 146 -11.36 3.32 -13.25
CA GLN A 146 -12.34 3.44 -14.33
C GLN A 146 -13.70 2.85 -13.95
N ILE A 147 -14.78 3.36 -14.56
CA ILE A 147 -16.07 2.71 -14.49
C ILE A 147 -16.05 1.43 -15.34
N ASN A 148 -16.72 0.36 -14.86
CA ASN A 148 -16.88 -0.91 -15.59
C ASN A 148 -15.56 -1.49 -16.17
N PRO A 149 -14.51 -1.70 -15.39
CA PRO A 149 -13.19 -2.09 -15.90
C PRO A 149 -13.20 -3.45 -16.63
N LYS A 150 -14.16 -4.32 -16.34
CA LYS A 150 -14.29 -5.63 -16.97
C LYS A 150 -14.56 -5.59 -18.48
N TYR A 151 -15.03 -4.46 -19.02
CA TYR A 151 -15.28 -4.36 -20.47
C TYR A 151 -14.01 -4.28 -21.32
N ASN A 152 -12.90 -3.84 -20.74
CA ASN A 152 -11.63 -3.69 -21.45
C ASN A 152 -10.43 -4.10 -20.58
N ASP A 153 -10.64 -4.95 -19.58
CA ASP A 153 -9.61 -5.46 -18.67
C ASP A 153 -8.75 -4.36 -18.02
N GLY A 154 -9.40 -3.26 -17.60
CA GLY A 154 -8.73 -2.14 -16.96
C GLY A 154 -7.81 -1.34 -17.89
N ALA A 155 -8.00 -1.42 -19.21
CA ALA A 155 -7.10 -0.79 -20.18
C ALA A 155 -6.92 0.72 -19.97
N TYR A 156 -7.96 1.43 -19.50
CA TYR A 156 -7.84 2.86 -19.23
C TYR A 156 -7.05 3.16 -17.97
N GLU A 157 -7.14 2.32 -16.94
CA GLU A 157 -6.28 2.45 -15.75
C GLU A 157 -4.82 2.20 -16.11
N LYS A 158 -4.53 1.17 -16.93
CA LYS A 158 -3.19 0.88 -17.45
C LYS A 158 -2.63 2.06 -18.25
N LYS A 159 -3.44 2.64 -19.14
CA LYS A 159 -3.01 3.80 -19.94
C LYS A 159 -2.77 5.04 -19.09
N GLY A 160 -3.61 5.28 -18.09
CA GLY A 160 -3.40 6.36 -17.13
C GLY A 160 -2.10 6.19 -16.33
N GLU A 161 -1.80 4.96 -15.87
CA GLU A 161 -0.55 4.63 -15.17
C GLU A 161 0.68 4.88 -16.04
N GLU A 162 0.66 4.44 -17.32
CA GLU A 162 1.75 4.73 -18.26
C GLU A 162 2.05 6.23 -18.34
N ILE A 163 1.00 7.06 -18.49
CA ILE A 163 1.15 8.51 -18.58
C ILE A 163 1.73 9.10 -17.30
N VAL A 164 1.20 8.73 -16.12
CA VAL A 164 1.71 9.26 -14.85
C VAL A 164 3.15 8.85 -14.62
N ARG A 165 3.49 7.61 -14.96
CA ARG A 165 4.88 7.10 -14.83
C ARG A 165 5.85 7.81 -15.78
N GLU A 166 5.45 8.06 -17.02
CA GLU A 166 6.27 8.77 -17.99
C GLU A 166 6.50 10.24 -17.62
N GLU A 167 5.47 10.93 -17.09
CA GLU A 167 5.56 12.37 -16.81
C GLU A 167 6.16 12.67 -15.43
N LEU A 168 5.90 11.86 -14.41
CA LEU A 168 6.27 12.16 -13.03
C LEU A 168 7.10 11.08 -12.34
N GLY A 169 7.12 9.85 -12.84
CA GLY A 169 7.83 8.75 -12.20
C GLY A 169 7.25 8.29 -10.85
N ILE A 170 6.05 8.77 -10.48
CA ILE A 170 5.43 8.42 -9.20
C ILE A 170 4.58 7.14 -9.30
N PRO A 171 4.39 6.40 -8.19
CA PRO A 171 3.62 5.16 -8.19
C PRO A 171 2.14 5.39 -8.45
N CYS A 172 1.52 4.39 -9.11
CA CYS A 172 0.09 4.36 -9.36
C CYS A 172 -0.55 3.11 -8.75
N VAL A 173 -1.79 3.27 -8.32
CA VAL A 173 -2.65 2.18 -7.89
C VAL A 173 -3.81 2.07 -8.86
N ARG A 174 -3.98 0.91 -9.49
CA ARG A 174 -5.12 0.60 -10.36
C ARG A 174 -6.21 -0.07 -9.54
N GLY A 175 -7.40 0.52 -9.54
CA GLY A 175 -8.54 -0.02 -8.80
C GLY A 175 -8.98 -1.40 -9.28
N TYR A 176 -8.79 -1.69 -10.57
CA TYR A 176 -9.11 -3.00 -11.17
C TYR A 176 -8.26 -4.15 -10.61
N ASP A 177 -6.96 -3.92 -10.41
CA ASP A 177 -6.05 -4.94 -9.88
C ASP A 177 -6.23 -5.14 -8.37
N LEU A 178 -6.65 -4.08 -7.67
CA LEU A 178 -6.74 -4.09 -6.23
C LEU A 178 -8.03 -4.77 -5.74
N TYR A 179 -9.17 -4.47 -6.39
CA TYR A 179 -10.47 -4.89 -5.88
C TYR A 179 -11.52 -5.01 -6.99
N GLN A 180 -12.09 -6.20 -7.17
CA GLN A 180 -13.05 -6.50 -8.25
C GLN A 180 -14.51 -6.17 -7.90
N GLU A 181 -14.76 -5.26 -6.98
CA GLU A 181 -16.10 -4.77 -6.62
C GLU A 181 -16.71 -3.97 -7.78
N ILE A 182 -18.01 -4.11 -8.01
CA ILE A 182 -18.73 -3.35 -9.06
C ILE A 182 -18.87 -1.88 -8.66
N ASN A 183 -19.04 -1.60 -7.37
CA ASN A 183 -19.21 -0.25 -6.85
C ASN A 183 -17.94 0.58 -7.03
N VAL A 184 -18.02 1.57 -7.93
CA VAL A 184 -16.88 2.43 -8.30
C VAL A 184 -16.44 3.33 -7.15
N GLN A 185 -17.33 3.74 -6.26
CA GLN A 185 -16.98 4.56 -5.09
C GLN A 185 -16.15 3.76 -4.09
N LYS A 186 -16.56 2.52 -3.77
CA LYS A 186 -15.78 1.63 -2.91
C LYS A 186 -14.40 1.35 -3.51
N ARG A 187 -14.34 1.06 -4.82
CA ARG A 187 -13.05 0.87 -5.50
C ARG A 187 -12.19 2.13 -5.44
N GLY A 188 -12.80 3.30 -5.63
CA GLY A 188 -12.12 4.59 -5.53
C GLY A 188 -11.55 4.84 -4.14
N ALA A 189 -12.35 4.62 -3.10
CA ALA A 189 -11.93 4.78 -1.71
C ALA A 189 -10.79 3.83 -1.34
N THR A 190 -10.91 2.53 -1.71
CA THR A 190 -9.88 1.53 -1.44
C THR A 190 -8.59 1.83 -2.21
N ALA A 191 -8.68 2.21 -3.49
CA ALA A 191 -7.51 2.54 -4.30
C ALA A 191 -6.81 3.81 -3.78
N LEU A 192 -7.57 4.83 -3.39
CA LEU A 192 -7.02 6.05 -2.78
C LEU A 192 -6.31 5.76 -1.46
N LEU A 193 -6.94 4.95 -0.59
CA LEU A 193 -6.35 4.54 0.68
C LEU A 193 -5.06 3.76 0.46
N ASN A 194 -5.07 2.80 -0.48
CA ASN A 194 -3.88 2.05 -0.84
C ASN A 194 -2.75 2.97 -1.33
N ALA A 195 -3.07 3.92 -2.21
CA ALA A 195 -2.12 4.88 -2.74
C ALA A 195 -1.49 5.75 -1.63
N ARG A 196 -2.30 6.20 -0.65
CA ARG A 196 -1.81 6.97 0.51
C ARG A 196 -0.91 6.17 1.44
N LEU A 197 -1.06 4.85 1.51
CA LEU A 197 -0.27 3.97 2.36
C LEU A 197 1.05 3.51 1.72
N LEU A 198 1.22 3.65 0.40
CA LEU A 198 2.44 3.24 -0.29
C LEU A 198 3.72 3.82 0.33
N PRO A 199 3.85 5.14 0.59
CA PRO A 199 5.06 5.68 1.19
C PRO A 199 5.35 5.13 2.58
N VAL A 200 4.32 4.91 3.40
CA VAL A 200 4.45 4.36 4.76
C VAL A 200 5.03 2.95 4.72
N MET A 201 4.51 2.11 3.83
CA MET A 201 4.99 0.73 3.70
C MET A 201 6.36 0.64 3.06
N ASN A 202 6.67 1.52 2.10
CA ASN A 202 8.01 1.59 1.51
C ASN A 202 9.05 1.96 2.58
N GLU A 203 8.80 3.00 3.40
CA GLU A 203 9.70 3.37 4.50
C GLU A 203 9.89 2.23 5.50
N PHE A 204 8.82 1.51 5.83
CA PHE A 204 8.89 0.35 6.71
C PHE A 204 9.79 -0.76 6.14
N PHE A 205 9.55 -1.18 4.90
CA PHE A 205 10.36 -2.23 4.28
C PHE A 205 11.82 -1.81 4.05
N ASP A 206 12.06 -0.55 3.68
CA ASP A 206 13.42 0.00 3.58
C ASP A 206 14.14 -0.03 4.94
N SER A 207 13.41 0.18 6.04
CA SER A 207 13.95 0.09 7.39
C SER A 207 14.30 -1.35 7.78
N ILE A 208 13.45 -2.31 7.41
CA ILE A 208 13.73 -3.76 7.58
C ILE A 208 14.97 -4.16 6.79
N ASP A 209 15.04 -3.80 5.50
CA ASP A 209 16.18 -4.16 4.64
C ASP A 209 17.50 -3.62 5.18
N ARG A 210 17.52 -2.35 5.60
CA ARG A 210 18.69 -1.72 6.19
C ARG A 210 19.11 -2.40 7.50
N SER A 211 18.12 -2.82 8.31
CA SER A 211 18.40 -3.54 9.56
C SER A 211 18.99 -4.94 9.32
N LEU A 212 18.42 -5.68 8.36
CA LEU A 212 18.94 -7.00 7.98
C LEU A 212 20.34 -6.89 7.38
N ALA A 213 20.60 -5.91 6.53
CA ALA A 213 21.91 -5.68 5.93
C ALA A 213 23.00 -5.38 6.97
N GLU A 214 22.70 -4.61 8.01
CA GLU A 214 23.64 -4.36 9.12
C GLU A 214 24.00 -5.62 9.91
N LEU A 215 23.06 -6.57 10.00
CA LEU A 215 23.29 -7.87 10.65
C LEU A 215 23.87 -8.93 9.69
N GLY A 216 24.13 -8.57 8.44
CA GLY A 216 24.62 -9.50 7.40
C GLY A 216 23.62 -10.57 7.00
N LEU A 217 22.32 -10.32 7.18
CA LEU A 217 21.24 -11.26 6.92
C LEU A 217 20.58 -11.01 5.55
N THR A 218 20.25 -12.12 4.87
CA THR A 218 19.40 -12.10 3.67
C THR A 218 18.32 -13.16 3.85
N LEU A 219 17.12 -12.74 4.24
CA LEU A 219 16.01 -13.63 4.57
C LEU A 219 14.80 -13.36 3.69
N PRO A 220 14.07 -14.41 3.27
CA PRO A 220 12.76 -14.23 2.67
C PRO A 220 11.81 -13.60 3.70
N ILE A 221 11.11 -12.52 3.27
CA ILE A 221 10.21 -11.75 4.13
C ILE A 221 8.77 -12.15 3.84
N GLN A 222 8.04 -12.48 4.89
CA GLN A 222 6.61 -12.75 4.91
C GLN A 222 5.90 -11.71 5.77
N VAL A 223 4.70 -11.29 5.35
CA VAL A 223 3.88 -10.34 6.09
C VAL A 223 2.60 -11.03 6.56
N VAL A 224 2.30 -10.91 7.83
CA VAL A 224 1.07 -11.47 8.41
C VAL A 224 -0.10 -10.55 8.07
N LYS A 225 -1.20 -11.13 7.60
CA LYS A 225 -2.46 -10.43 7.36
C LYS A 225 -3.37 -10.44 8.60
N SER A 226 -4.40 -9.59 8.60
CA SER A 226 -5.37 -9.51 9.70
C SER A 226 -6.15 -10.81 9.96
N ASP A 227 -6.26 -11.68 8.96
CA ASP A 227 -6.91 -12.99 9.07
C ASP A 227 -5.94 -14.12 9.51
N GLY A 228 -4.69 -13.76 9.87
CA GLY A 228 -3.65 -14.71 10.28
C GLY A 228 -2.97 -15.43 9.11
N THR A 229 -3.36 -15.19 7.87
CA THR A 229 -2.64 -15.71 6.70
C THR A 229 -1.39 -14.87 6.42
N ILE A 230 -0.53 -15.38 5.56
CA ILE A 230 0.70 -14.70 5.17
C ILE A 230 0.67 -14.28 3.70
N MET A 231 1.36 -13.20 3.39
CA MET A 231 1.59 -12.72 2.03
C MET A 231 3.07 -12.42 1.80
N SER A 232 3.50 -12.41 0.54
CA SER A 232 4.86 -12.01 0.21
C SER A 232 5.07 -10.51 0.46
N ARG A 233 6.33 -10.12 0.66
CA ARG A 233 6.73 -8.72 0.75
C ARG A 233 6.24 -7.89 -0.45
N ASP A 234 6.47 -8.36 -1.67
CA ASP A 234 6.11 -7.62 -2.89
C ASP A 234 4.60 -7.40 -3.00
N TYR A 235 3.82 -8.41 -2.57
CA TYR A 235 2.37 -8.28 -2.50
C TYR A 235 1.95 -7.22 -1.47
N ALA A 236 2.55 -7.23 -0.28
CA ALA A 236 2.29 -6.23 0.77
C ALA A 236 2.69 -4.81 0.33
N MET A 237 3.81 -4.66 -0.38
CA MET A 237 4.25 -3.38 -0.93
C MET A 237 3.28 -2.83 -1.97
N SER A 238 2.71 -3.68 -2.82
CA SER A 238 1.72 -3.25 -3.83
C SER A 238 0.33 -3.03 -3.25
N ARG A 239 0.01 -3.70 -2.12
CA ARG A 239 -1.32 -3.73 -1.49
C ARG A 239 -1.26 -3.43 0.02
N PRO A 240 -0.74 -2.27 0.43
CA PRO A 240 -0.66 -1.92 1.85
C PRO A 240 -2.00 -1.95 2.60
N VAL A 241 -3.14 -1.79 1.93
CA VAL A 241 -4.46 -1.95 2.56
C VAL A 241 -4.70 -3.36 3.13
N GLU A 242 -4.02 -4.39 2.62
CA GLU A 242 -4.10 -5.77 3.14
C GLU A 242 -3.38 -5.94 4.49
N THR A 243 -2.58 -4.94 4.90
CA THR A 243 -1.91 -4.90 6.21
C THR A 243 -2.72 -4.15 7.27
N LEU A 244 -3.90 -3.60 6.92
CA LEU A 244 -4.77 -2.96 7.88
C LEU A 244 -5.28 -3.99 8.90
N LEU A 245 -5.29 -3.61 10.18
CA LEU A 245 -5.73 -4.47 11.29
C LEU A 245 -4.90 -5.75 11.46
N CYS A 246 -3.63 -5.77 11.02
CA CYS A 246 -2.71 -6.90 11.22
C CYS A 246 -2.08 -6.97 12.62
N GLY A 247 -2.38 -6.03 13.49
CA GLY A 247 -1.96 -6.05 14.88
C GLY A 247 -2.94 -6.82 15.78
N PRO A 248 -2.49 -7.19 17.03
CA PRO A 248 -3.35 -7.80 18.02
C PRO A 248 -4.48 -6.88 18.48
#